data_5e6f3512e757a0e456c63e53290da4f1
#
_entry.id   5e6f3512e757a0e456c63e53290da4f1
#
_cell.length_a   1.000
_cell.length_b   1.000
_cell.length_c   1.000
_cell.angle_alpha   90.00
_cell.angle_beta   90.00
_cell.angle_gamma   90.00
#
_symmetry.space_group_name_H-M   'P 1'
#
loop_
_entity.id
_entity.type
_entity.pdbx_description
1 polymer ?
#
loop_
_entity_poly.entity_id
_entity_poly.type
_entity_poly.pdbx_seq_one_letter_code
_entity_poly.pdbx_strand_id
1 'polypeptide(L)'
;MTIESLKKWKRDNPEKRKKSGRVYFQKYKEKVYARIKRWRDSHKEEYLKKDREYKLKKSPEVKEREADRERMRRLVLRYAVLSYYSKGDKPVCARCPTSDIRVLAIDHIYNDGAKERRMLGKGNKRGSPSMVIYKWIIENNFPPRYQILCHNCNFLKRLENE
;
A
#
# COMPACT_ATOMS: atom_id res chain seq x y z
N MET A 1 44.81 -8.08 -6.35
CA MET A 1 44.08 -7.02 -7.09
C MET A 1 44.15 -5.78 -6.19
N THR A 2 44.70 -4.68 -6.66
CA THR A 2 44.79 -3.42 -5.90
C THR A 2 43.42 -2.72 -5.82
N ILE A 3 43.25 -1.84 -4.82
CA ILE A 3 42.00 -1.05 -4.69
C ILE A 3 41.70 -0.24 -5.94
N GLU A 4 42.74 0.30 -6.60
CA GLU A 4 42.60 1.08 -7.84
C GLU A 4 42.20 0.22 -9.02
N SER A 5 42.78 -0.98 -9.19
CA SER A 5 42.36 -1.90 -10.24
C SER A 5 40.89 -2.33 -10.08
N LEU A 6 40.42 -2.50 -8.84
CA LEU A 6 39.02 -2.80 -8.55
C LEU A 6 38.08 -1.63 -8.87
N LYS A 7 38.51 -0.38 -8.58
CA LYS A 7 37.75 0.83 -8.93
C LYS A 7 37.64 1.00 -10.45
N LYS A 8 38.75 0.76 -11.18
CA LYS A 8 38.79 0.78 -12.64
C LYS A 8 37.85 -0.28 -13.22
N TRP A 9 37.97 -1.54 -12.77
CA TRP A 9 37.10 -2.61 -13.25
C TRP A 9 35.60 -2.32 -13.03
N LYS A 10 35.23 -1.77 -11.86
CA LYS A 10 33.83 -1.38 -11.55
C LYS A 10 33.28 -0.31 -12.48
N ARG A 11 34.12 0.63 -12.94
CA ARG A 11 33.78 1.68 -13.88
C ARG A 11 33.60 1.12 -15.29
N ASP A 12 34.49 0.23 -15.69
CA ASP A 12 34.54 -0.32 -17.03
C ASP A 12 33.51 -1.45 -17.25
N ASN A 13 32.93 -2.01 -16.17
CA ASN A 13 31.96 -3.12 -16.23
C ASN A 13 30.65 -2.83 -15.48
N PRO A 14 29.88 -1.80 -15.84
CA PRO A 14 28.68 -1.41 -15.11
C PRO A 14 27.57 -2.47 -15.12
N GLU A 15 27.39 -3.17 -16.25
CA GLU A 15 26.34 -4.21 -16.39
C GLU A 15 26.68 -5.48 -15.59
N LYS A 16 27.94 -5.92 -15.61
CA LYS A 16 28.37 -7.05 -14.78
C LYS A 16 28.20 -6.74 -13.28
N ARG A 17 28.49 -5.50 -12.89
CA ARG A 17 28.28 -5.01 -11.50
C ARG A 17 26.80 -5.02 -11.12
N LYS A 18 25.91 -4.54 -11.98
CA LYS A 18 24.46 -4.58 -11.75
C LYS A 18 23.95 -6.00 -11.59
N LYS A 19 24.38 -6.91 -12.48
CA LYS A 19 24.01 -8.32 -12.44
C LYS A 19 24.45 -8.98 -11.14
N SER A 20 25.72 -8.83 -10.76
CA SER A 20 26.27 -9.36 -9.50
C SER A 20 25.56 -8.79 -8.27
N GLY A 21 25.24 -7.49 -8.30
CA GLY A 21 24.46 -6.82 -7.23
C GLY A 21 23.06 -7.40 -7.07
N ARG A 22 22.36 -7.68 -8.19
CA ARG A 22 21.03 -8.31 -8.15
C ARG A 22 21.08 -9.72 -7.56
N VAL A 23 22.04 -10.54 -8.00
CA VAL A 23 22.23 -11.92 -7.49
C VAL A 23 22.56 -11.89 -5.99
N TYR A 24 23.49 -11.03 -5.58
CA TYR A 24 23.83 -10.85 -4.16
C TYR A 24 22.62 -10.41 -3.34
N PHE A 25 21.85 -9.43 -3.82
CA PHE A 25 20.66 -8.96 -3.13
C PHE A 25 19.61 -10.06 -2.98
N GLN A 26 19.32 -10.82 -4.02
CA GLN A 26 18.38 -11.93 -3.95
C GLN A 26 18.82 -12.98 -2.92
N LYS A 27 20.11 -13.35 -2.93
CA LYS A 27 20.67 -14.36 -2.01
C LYS A 27 20.66 -13.92 -0.54
N TYR A 28 20.88 -12.62 -0.29
CA TYR A 28 21.06 -12.08 1.07
C TYR A 28 20.01 -11.03 1.47
N LYS A 29 18.88 -11.02 0.82
CA LYS A 29 17.81 -10.02 0.98
C LYS A 29 17.46 -9.74 2.44
N GLU A 30 17.22 -10.77 3.23
CA GLU A 30 16.85 -10.65 4.64
C GLU A 30 17.99 -10.04 5.49
N LYS A 31 19.23 -10.49 5.28
CA LYS A 31 20.39 -9.93 5.96
C LYS A 31 20.63 -8.46 5.63
N VAL A 32 20.42 -8.10 4.36
CA VAL A 32 20.51 -6.70 3.89
C VAL A 32 19.44 -5.85 4.56
N TYR A 33 18.18 -6.31 4.57
CA TYR A 33 17.11 -5.57 5.22
C TYR A 33 17.29 -5.45 6.73
N ALA A 34 17.71 -6.50 7.41
CA ALA A 34 18.00 -6.45 8.84
C ALA A 34 19.13 -5.46 9.18
N ARG A 35 20.17 -5.37 8.32
CA ARG A 35 21.24 -4.38 8.46
C ARG A 35 20.73 -2.95 8.26
N ILE A 36 19.94 -2.72 7.20
CA ILE A 36 19.34 -1.41 6.92
C ILE A 36 18.41 -0.99 8.06
N LYS A 37 17.62 -1.92 8.58
CA LYS A 37 16.72 -1.66 9.72
C LYS A 37 17.50 -1.24 10.94
N ARG A 38 18.51 -2.02 11.34
CA ARG A 38 19.38 -1.68 12.50
C ARG A 38 20.03 -0.31 12.35
N TRP A 39 20.55 -0.02 11.15
CA TRP A 39 21.17 1.30 10.90
C TRP A 39 20.12 2.43 11.02
N ARG A 40 18.93 2.27 10.45
CA ARG A 40 17.84 3.26 10.56
C ARG A 40 17.38 3.46 12.01
N ASP A 41 17.33 2.39 12.79
CA ASP A 41 16.90 2.47 14.19
C ASP A 41 17.95 3.21 15.02
N SER A 42 19.25 2.98 14.78
CA SER A 42 20.36 3.68 15.47
C SER A 42 20.58 5.13 15.01
N HIS A 43 20.17 5.50 13.78
CA HIS A 43 20.32 6.84 13.20
C HIS A 43 18.96 7.50 12.90
N LYS A 44 17.94 7.21 13.70
CA LYS A 44 16.56 7.57 13.43
C LYS A 44 16.35 9.07 13.24
N GLU A 45 16.93 9.89 14.11
CA GLU A 45 16.76 11.34 14.05
C GLU A 45 17.44 11.95 12.81
N GLU A 46 18.67 11.54 12.53
CA GLU A 46 19.40 11.97 11.33
C GLU A 46 18.69 11.55 10.05
N TYR A 47 18.20 10.29 10.02
CA TYR A 47 17.42 9.78 8.89
C TYR A 47 16.14 10.60 8.67
N LEU A 48 15.38 10.89 9.73
CA LEU A 48 14.16 11.68 9.64
C LEU A 48 14.43 13.13 9.21
N LYS A 49 15.54 13.72 9.66
CA LYS A 49 15.96 15.06 9.22
C LYS A 49 16.26 15.08 7.73
N LYS A 50 17.10 14.16 7.24
CA LYS A 50 17.42 14.02 5.81
C LYS A 50 16.18 13.72 4.95
N ASP A 51 15.25 12.88 5.42
CA ASP A 51 13.99 12.59 4.71
C ASP A 51 13.10 13.83 4.58
N ARG A 52 13.00 14.67 5.64
CA ARG A 52 12.29 15.95 5.58
C ARG A 52 12.94 16.93 4.58
N GLU A 53 14.25 17.10 4.65
CA GLU A 53 15.00 17.97 3.75
C GLU A 53 14.83 17.54 2.29
N TYR A 54 14.92 16.22 2.02
CA TYR A 54 14.69 15.68 0.69
C TYR A 54 13.26 15.96 0.19
N LYS A 55 12.25 15.79 1.05
CA LYS A 55 10.85 16.07 0.70
C LYS A 55 10.59 17.55 0.43
N LEU A 56 11.23 18.44 1.17
CA LEU A 56 11.12 19.88 0.95
C LEU A 56 11.76 20.30 -0.37
N LYS A 57 12.88 19.69 -0.75
CA LYS A 57 13.62 19.98 -2.01
C LYS A 57 12.96 19.44 -3.26
N LYS A 58 11.93 18.56 -3.17
CA LYS A 58 11.20 18.08 -4.33
C LYS A 58 10.49 19.22 -5.03
N SER A 59 10.65 19.31 -6.36
CA SER A 59 9.91 20.28 -7.14
C SER A 59 8.40 20.04 -7.11
N PRO A 60 7.56 21.04 -7.35
CA PRO A 60 6.11 20.92 -7.41
C PRO A 60 5.66 19.82 -8.38
N GLU A 61 6.27 19.74 -9.56
CA GLU A 61 5.93 18.76 -10.61
C GLU A 61 6.22 17.32 -10.15
N VAL A 62 7.30 17.10 -9.39
CA VAL A 62 7.61 15.78 -8.82
C VAL A 62 6.58 15.39 -7.76
N LYS A 63 6.17 16.35 -6.91
CA LYS A 63 5.14 16.12 -5.89
C LYS A 63 3.78 15.79 -6.52
N GLU A 64 3.39 16.51 -7.54
CA GLU A 64 2.14 16.27 -8.29
C GLU A 64 2.14 14.89 -8.94
N ARG A 65 3.19 14.53 -9.67
CA ARG A 65 3.34 13.22 -10.30
C ARG A 65 3.30 12.06 -9.29
N GLU A 66 3.89 12.23 -8.11
CA GLU A 66 3.81 11.25 -7.02
C GLU A 66 2.40 11.15 -6.45
N ALA A 67 1.71 12.27 -6.28
CA ALA A 67 0.33 12.32 -5.81
C ALA A 67 -0.63 11.63 -6.81
N ASP A 68 -0.46 11.87 -8.09
CA ASP A 68 -1.26 11.22 -9.13
C ASP A 68 -1.02 9.72 -9.20
N ARG A 69 0.23 9.28 -9.11
CA ARG A 69 0.57 7.86 -9.03
C ARG A 69 -0.09 7.18 -7.84
N GLU A 70 -0.07 7.83 -6.68
CA GLU A 70 -0.71 7.29 -5.47
C GLU A 70 -2.25 7.31 -5.59
N ARG A 71 -2.83 8.34 -6.23
CA ARG A 71 -4.26 8.41 -6.55
C ARG A 71 -4.68 7.24 -7.44
N MET A 72 -3.96 7.02 -8.53
CA MET A 72 -4.22 5.91 -9.45
C MET A 72 -4.07 4.54 -8.76
N ARG A 73 -3.04 4.36 -7.95
CA ARG A 73 -2.85 3.13 -7.17
C ARG A 73 -4.02 2.86 -6.23
N ARG A 74 -4.54 3.89 -5.55
CA ARG A 74 -5.73 3.76 -4.69
C ARG A 74 -6.97 3.37 -5.48
N LEU A 75 -7.18 3.98 -6.64
CA LEU A 75 -8.31 3.66 -7.51
C LEU A 75 -8.24 2.22 -7.99
N VAL A 76 -7.09 1.75 -8.45
CA VAL A 76 -6.89 0.36 -8.90
C VAL A 76 -7.17 -0.64 -7.77
N LEU A 77 -6.62 -0.43 -6.58
CA LEU A 77 -6.86 -1.30 -5.43
C LEU A 77 -8.33 -1.30 -5.01
N ARG A 78 -8.96 -0.13 -4.98
CA ARG A 78 -10.38 0.00 -4.67
C ARG A 78 -11.23 -0.72 -5.69
N TYR A 79 -10.98 -0.50 -6.98
CA TYR A 79 -11.73 -1.14 -8.05
C TYR A 79 -11.59 -2.67 -7.98
N ALA A 80 -10.39 -3.20 -7.80
CA ALA A 80 -10.13 -4.62 -7.69
C ALA A 80 -10.93 -5.27 -6.55
N VAL A 81 -10.92 -4.66 -5.35
CA VAL A 81 -11.64 -5.19 -4.20
C VAL A 81 -13.16 -5.08 -4.39
N LEU A 82 -13.66 -3.95 -4.89
CA LEU A 82 -15.09 -3.77 -5.13
C LEU A 82 -15.60 -4.70 -6.24
N SER A 83 -14.85 -4.90 -7.32
CA SER A 83 -15.24 -5.83 -8.40
C SER A 83 -15.31 -7.27 -7.90
N TYR A 84 -14.39 -7.70 -7.05
CA TYR A 84 -14.40 -9.07 -6.52
C TYR A 84 -15.67 -9.39 -5.71
N TYR A 85 -16.12 -8.46 -4.84
CA TYR A 85 -17.32 -8.67 -4.03
C TYR A 85 -18.62 -8.31 -4.77
N SER A 86 -18.52 -7.79 -5.97
CA SER A 86 -19.67 -7.60 -6.84
C SER A 86 -19.97 -8.90 -7.60
N LYS A 87 -21.21 -9.29 -7.68
CA LYS A 87 -21.62 -10.50 -8.42
C LYS A 87 -21.68 -10.30 -9.95
N GLY A 88 -21.03 -9.27 -10.49
CA GLY A 88 -21.04 -8.92 -11.91
C GLY A 88 -19.75 -8.25 -12.36
N ASP A 89 -19.68 -7.91 -13.65
CA ASP A 89 -18.49 -7.30 -14.28
C ASP A 89 -18.15 -5.89 -13.76
N LYS A 90 -19.10 -5.24 -13.11
CA LYS A 90 -18.92 -3.90 -12.52
C LYS A 90 -19.29 -3.90 -11.05
N PRO A 91 -18.58 -3.09 -10.22
CA PRO A 91 -18.98 -2.89 -8.84
C PRO A 91 -20.41 -2.35 -8.72
N VAL A 92 -21.29 -3.06 -8.01
CA VAL A 92 -22.68 -2.69 -7.78
C VAL A 92 -23.03 -2.89 -6.30
N CYS A 93 -23.87 -2.02 -5.74
CA CYS A 93 -24.37 -2.17 -4.38
C CYS A 93 -25.17 -3.47 -4.22
N ALA A 94 -24.98 -4.19 -3.13
CA ALA A 94 -25.69 -5.44 -2.86
C ALA A 94 -27.21 -5.25 -2.60
N ARG A 95 -27.65 -4.02 -2.27
CA ARG A 95 -29.05 -3.71 -1.93
C ARG A 95 -29.80 -2.86 -2.97
N CYS A 96 -29.08 -2.15 -3.85
CA CYS A 96 -29.70 -1.28 -4.85
C CYS A 96 -28.85 -1.24 -6.13
N PRO A 97 -29.36 -0.75 -7.27
CA PRO A 97 -28.65 -0.78 -8.56
C PRO A 97 -27.53 0.26 -8.70
N THR A 98 -27.14 0.95 -7.62
CA THR A 98 -26.06 1.95 -7.66
C THR A 98 -24.73 1.29 -8.00
N SER A 99 -24.10 1.75 -9.09
CA SER A 99 -22.80 1.28 -9.59
C SER A 99 -21.73 2.37 -9.63
N ASP A 100 -22.03 3.59 -9.17
CA ASP A 100 -21.05 4.66 -9.09
C ASP A 100 -20.00 4.33 -8.03
N ILE A 101 -18.78 4.04 -8.48
CA ILE A 101 -17.68 3.68 -7.62
C ILE A 101 -17.36 4.74 -6.55
N ARG A 102 -17.70 6.01 -6.79
CA ARG A 102 -17.45 7.11 -5.85
C ARG A 102 -18.23 6.96 -4.55
N VAL A 103 -19.42 6.38 -4.63
CA VAL A 103 -20.34 6.18 -3.50
C VAL A 103 -20.41 4.75 -2.98
N LEU A 104 -19.70 3.81 -3.62
CA LEU A 104 -19.62 2.43 -3.16
C LEU A 104 -18.54 2.26 -2.08
N ALA A 105 -18.80 1.44 -1.08
CA ALA A 105 -17.84 1.11 -0.02
C ALA A 105 -17.92 -0.36 0.35
N ILE A 106 -16.79 -0.89 0.83
CA ILE A 106 -16.76 -2.19 1.51
C ILE A 106 -17.48 -2.07 2.84
N ASP A 107 -18.39 -2.98 3.09
CA ASP A 107 -19.13 -3.12 4.32
C ASP A 107 -18.93 -4.53 4.93
N HIS A 108 -18.90 -4.60 6.24
CA HIS A 108 -18.81 -5.85 6.98
C HIS A 108 -20.21 -6.48 7.15
N ILE A 109 -20.41 -7.67 6.62
CA ILE A 109 -21.71 -8.34 6.71
C ILE A 109 -22.18 -8.45 8.17
N TYR A 110 -21.26 -8.73 9.09
CA TYR A 110 -21.53 -8.97 10.52
C TYR A 110 -21.36 -7.71 11.41
N ASN A 111 -21.28 -6.51 10.85
CA ASN A 111 -21.15 -5.23 11.59
C ASN A 111 -19.92 -5.14 12.50
N ASP A 112 -18.90 -5.96 12.31
CA ASP A 112 -17.69 -6.03 13.14
C ASP A 112 -16.53 -5.13 12.67
N GLY A 113 -16.80 -4.21 11.74
CA GLY A 113 -15.80 -3.31 11.16
C GLY A 113 -15.08 -2.41 12.17
N ALA A 114 -15.71 -2.05 13.28
CA ALA A 114 -15.05 -1.29 14.34
C ALA A 114 -13.96 -2.12 15.04
N LYS A 115 -14.21 -3.43 15.26
CA LYS A 115 -13.26 -4.36 15.86
C LYS A 115 -12.07 -4.56 14.92
N GLU A 116 -12.32 -4.79 13.63
CA GLU A 116 -11.28 -4.99 12.64
C GLU A 116 -10.40 -3.74 12.47
N ARG A 117 -10.99 -2.54 12.37
CA ARG A 117 -10.22 -1.30 12.31
C ARG A 117 -9.28 -1.12 13.52
N ARG A 118 -9.72 -1.52 14.71
CA ARG A 118 -8.86 -1.49 15.91
C ARG A 118 -7.71 -2.48 15.81
N MET A 119 -7.94 -3.66 15.24
CA MET A 119 -6.89 -4.67 15.04
C MET A 119 -5.89 -4.24 13.97
N LEU A 120 -6.36 -3.79 12.83
CA LEU A 120 -5.53 -3.38 11.71
C LEU A 120 -4.84 -2.03 11.93
N GLY A 121 -5.47 -1.12 12.67
CA GLY A 121 -4.96 0.24 12.93
C GLY A 121 -3.81 0.32 13.92
N LYS A 122 -3.64 -0.65 14.81
CA LYS A 122 -2.58 -0.65 15.84
C LYS A 122 -1.16 -0.72 15.29
N GLY A 123 -0.97 -1.16 14.04
CA GLY A 123 0.34 -1.28 13.39
C GLY A 123 0.64 -0.24 12.30
N ASN A 124 -0.35 0.51 11.81
CA ASN A 124 -0.22 1.32 10.59
C ASN A 124 -0.52 2.81 10.83
N LYS A 125 0.49 3.54 11.29
CA LYS A 125 0.42 5.01 11.46
C LYS A 125 0.47 5.82 10.14
N ARG A 126 0.55 5.20 8.96
CA ARG A 126 0.87 5.86 7.67
C ARG A 126 -0.09 5.58 6.51
N GLY A 127 -1.32 5.15 6.76
CA GLY A 127 -2.26 4.88 5.66
C GLY A 127 -3.68 5.35 5.95
N SER A 128 -4.44 5.71 4.90
CA SER A 128 -5.88 5.85 5.03
C SER A 128 -6.49 4.53 5.51
N PRO A 129 -7.41 4.52 6.48
CA PRO A 129 -8.02 3.30 7.00
C PRO A 129 -8.58 2.38 5.90
N SER A 130 -9.19 2.94 4.86
CA SER A 130 -9.70 2.19 3.71
C SER A 130 -8.60 1.47 2.92
N MET A 131 -7.41 2.08 2.77
CA MET A 131 -6.31 1.45 2.05
C MET A 131 -5.69 0.29 2.82
N VAL A 132 -5.71 0.36 4.15
CA VAL A 132 -5.25 -0.74 5.02
C VAL A 132 -6.16 -1.94 4.85
N ILE A 133 -7.48 -1.73 4.87
CA ILE A 133 -8.47 -2.80 4.69
C ILE A 133 -8.37 -3.42 3.29
N TYR A 134 -8.26 -2.62 2.23
CA TYR A 134 -8.15 -3.17 0.86
C TYR A 134 -6.92 -4.03 0.67
N LYS A 135 -5.77 -3.62 1.20
CA LYS A 135 -4.55 -4.44 1.17
C LYS A 135 -4.72 -5.73 1.96
N TRP A 136 -5.25 -5.63 3.16
CA TRP A 136 -5.49 -6.78 4.01
C TRP A 136 -6.43 -7.80 3.34
N ILE A 137 -7.50 -7.33 2.69
CA ILE A 137 -8.44 -8.18 1.95
C ILE A 137 -7.70 -8.96 0.84
N ILE A 138 -6.87 -8.29 0.05
CA ILE A 138 -6.10 -8.92 -1.02
C ILE A 138 -5.08 -9.92 -0.46
N GLU A 139 -4.35 -9.54 0.59
CA GLU A 139 -3.35 -10.39 1.23
C GLU A 139 -3.94 -11.63 1.90
N ASN A 140 -5.22 -11.58 2.26
CA ASN A 140 -5.96 -12.70 2.87
C ASN A 140 -6.94 -13.39 1.90
N ASN A 141 -6.69 -13.29 0.59
CA ASN A 141 -7.45 -13.98 -0.45
C ASN A 141 -8.97 -13.71 -0.40
N PHE A 142 -9.35 -12.44 -0.20
CA PHE A 142 -10.74 -11.98 -0.25
C PHE A 142 -11.71 -12.77 0.66
N PRO A 143 -11.60 -12.68 1.98
CA PRO A 143 -12.45 -13.42 2.91
C PRO A 143 -13.94 -13.08 2.73
N PRO A 144 -14.87 -14.07 2.84
CA PRO A 144 -16.29 -13.93 2.49
C PRO A 144 -17.12 -13.19 3.54
N ARG A 145 -16.55 -12.25 4.26
CA ARG A 145 -17.20 -11.47 5.34
C ARG A 145 -17.57 -10.06 4.92
N TYR A 146 -17.32 -9.70 3.66
CA TYR A 146 -17.56 -8.37 3.14
C TYR A 146 -18.62 -8.37 2.04
N GLN A 147 -19.25 -7.24 1.89
CA GLN A 147 -20.16 -6.91 0.80
C GLN A 147 -19.91 -5.49 0.33
N ILE A 148 -20.54 -5.11 -0.78
CA ILE A 148 -20.50 -3.74 -1.29
C ILE A 148 -21.83 -3.07 -0.98
N LEU A 149 -21.77 -1.93 -0.33
CA LEU A 149 -22.93 -1.06 -0.15
C LEU A 149 -22.62 0.35 -0.66
N CYS A 150 -23.61 1.02 -1.23
CA CYS A 150 -23.53 2.46 -1.39
C CYS A 150 -23.72 3.14 -0.02
N HIS A 151 -23.30 4.40 0.10
CA HIS A 151 -23.38 5.12 1.36
C HIS A 151 -24.80 5.14 1.96
N ASN A 152 -25.83 5.27 1.14
CA ASN A 152 -27.23 5.25 1.61
C ASN A 152 -27.62 3.90 2.17
N CYS A 153 -27.36 2.80 1.44
CA CYS A 153 -27.68 1.45 1.92
C CYS A 153 -26.85 1.05 3.15
N ASN A 154 -25.61 1.52 3.24
CA ASN A 154 -24.76 1.31 4.43
C ASN A 154 -25.34 2.05 5.66
N PHE A 155 -25.81 3.27 5.46
CA PHE A 155 -26.47 4.03 6.52
C PHE A 155 -27.78 3.36 6.98
N LEU A 156 -28.64 2.96 6.03
CA LEU A 156 -29.87 2.22 6.35
C LEU A 156 -29.59 0.93 7.12
N LYS A 157 -28.60 0.14 6.68
CA LYS A 157 -28.18 -1.08 7.38
C LYS A 157 -27.79 -0.78 8.84
N ARG A 158 -27.15 0.34 9.10
CA ARG A 158 -26.80 0.74 10.47
C ARG A 158 -28.04 0.98 11.32
N LEU A 159 -29.04 1.72 10.78
CA LEU A 159 -30.31 2.00 11.48
C LEU A 159 -31.13 0.71 11.74
N GLU A 160 -31.05 -0.27 10.86
CA GLU A 160 -31.72 -1.58 11.02
C GLU A 160 -31.10 -2.43 12.14
N ASN A 161 -29.90 -2.11 12.61
CA ASN A 161 -29.15 -2.86 13.62
C ASN A 161 -28.99 -2.08 14.96
N GLU A 162 -29.59 -0.92 15.08
CA GLU A 162 -29.75 -0.17 16.33
C GLU A 162 -31.04 -0.60 17.02
#